data_bd8473b122a5023752043e0fed665f71
#
_entry.id   bd8473b122a5023752043e0fed665f71
#
_cell.length_a   1.000
_cell.length_b   1.000
_cell.length_c   1.000
_cell.angle_alpha   90.00
_cell.angle_beta   90.00
_cell.angle_gamma   90.00
#
_symmetry.space_group_name_H-M   'P 1'
#
loop_
_entity.id
_entity.type
_entity.pdbx_description
1 polymer ?
#
loop_
_entity_poly.entity_id
_entity_poly.type
_entity_poly.pdbx_seq_one_letter_code
_entity_poly.pdbx_strand_id
1 'polypeptide(L)'
;MSPQEKIDFSTKAKNLKSTNPQIRYMSMTVRKENVQEHIRADSNKLYNYMISKLLLNEMAKYDEVTFIPDPRTIKVKSGNSLPDYLQTQLWFEKQVTTKLNYQPISSDQSLNLQFADMLSGCIQSHFEDTNSINFNLLKDCISYKVLFF
;
A
#
# COMPACT_ATOMS: atom_id res chain seq x y z
N MET A 1 -13.00 15.90 -2.57
CA MET A 1 -12.38 16.62 -1.42
C MET A 1 -11.83 17.97 -1.84
N SER A 2 -12.14 19.01 -1.11
CA SER A 2 -11.54 20.32 -1.32
C SER A 2 -10.07 20.33 -0.89
N PRO A 3 -9.26 21.34 -1.33
CA PRO A 3 -7.88 21.45 -0.86
C PRO A 3 -7.78 21.56 0.65
N GLN A 4 -8.70 22.27 1.30
CA GLN A 4 -8.70 22.40 2.75
C GLN A 4 -9.02 21.08 3.46
N GLU A 5 -9.97 20.32 2.93
CA GLU A 5 -10.28 18.99 3.47
C GLU A 5 -9.09 18.03 3.38
N LYS A 6 -8.31 18.12 2.30
CA LYS A 6 -7.08 17.31 2.15
C LYS A 6 -6.03 17.70 3.19
N ILE A 7 -5.87 19.00 3.45
CA ILE A 7 -4.94 19.48 4.49
C ILE A 7 -5.40 19.02 5.87
N ASP A 8 -6.69 19.13 6.16
CA ASP A 8 -7.26 18.68 7.43
C ASP A 8 -7.07 17.18 7.63
N PHE A 9 -7.28 16.39 6.57
CA PHE A 9 -7.02 14.95 6.60
C PHE A 9 -5.54 14.66 6.91
N SER A 10 -4.63 15.32 6.21
CA SER A 10 -3.19 15.09 6.38
C SER A 10 -2.73 15.45 7.80
N THR A 11 -3.24 16.54 8.34
CA THR A 11 -2.95 16.95 9.72
C THR A 11 -3.47 15.93 10.74
N LYS A 12 -4.70 15.46 10.55
CA LYS A 12 -5.29 14.43 11.41
C LYS A 12 -4.54 13.10 11.32
N ALA A 13 -4.14 12.71 10.12
CA ALA A 13 -3.36 11.49 9.90
C ALA A 13 -2.01 11.55 10.61
N LYS A 14 -1.33 12.69 10.54
CA LYS A 14 -0.09 12.92 11.27
C LYS A 14 -0.28 12.82 12.78
N ASN A 15 -1.33 13.45 13.30
CA ASN A 15 -1.65 13.43 14.73
C ASN A 15 -2.01 12.01 15.20
N LEU A 16 -2.76 11.27 14.40
CA LEU A 16 -3.11 9.88 14.70
C LEU A 16 -1.86 9.01 14.86
N LYS A 17 -0.88 9.18 13.99
CA LYS A 17 0.40 8.48 14.07
C LYS A 17 1.18 8.86 15.33
N SER A 18 1.19 10.14 15.68
CA SER A 18 1.87 10.62 16.89
C SER A 18 1.30 10.02 18.17
N THR A 19 -0.03 9.89 18.26
CA THR A 19 -0.72 9.35 19.43
C THR A 19 -0.78 7.82 19.45
N ASN A 20 -0.56 7.18 18.28
CA ASN A 20 -0.60 5.72 18.13
C ASN A 20 0.65 5.26 17.35
N PRO A 21 1.83 5.21 18.01
CA PRO A 21 3.11 4.92 17.32
C PRO A 21 3.17 3.54 16.67
N GLN A 22 2.30 2.61 17.09
CA GLN A 22 2.22 1.27 16.51
C GLN A 22 1.60 1.26 15.11
N ILE A 23 0.88 2.32 14.73
CA ILE A 23 0.34 2.46 13.37
C ILE A 23 1.49 2.85 12.43
N ARG A 24 1.58 2.19 11.29
CA ARG A 24 2.59 2.48 10.27
C ARG A 24 1.93 2.84 8.94
N TYR A 25 2.35 3.95 8.39
CA TYR A 25 1.97 4.36 7.04
C TYR A 25 3.10 3.99 6.09
N MET A 26 2.79 3.17 5.10
CA MET A 26 3.77 2.73 4.10
C MET A 26 3.20 2.94 2.72
N SER A 27 4.03 3.41 1.80
CA SER A 27 3.63 3.60 0.41
C SER A 27 4.74 3.17 -0.54
N MET A 28 4.33 2.77 -1.73
CA MET A 28 5.24 2.45 -2.81
C MET A 28 4.72 3.04 -4.10
N THR A 29 5.59 3.72 -4.82
CA THR A 29 5.26 4.40 -6.07
C THR A 29 6.16 3.86 -7.17
N VAL A 30 5.57 3.65 -8.35
CA VAL A 30 6.30 3.28 -9.56
C VAL A 30 5.94 4.25 -10.68
N ARG A 31 6.96 4.66 -11.43
CA ARG A 31 6.75 5.43 -12.65
C ARG A 31 6.52 4.45 -13.80
N LYS A 32 5.28 4.33 -14.25
CA LYS A 32 4.89 3.31 -15.25
C LYS A 32 5.68 3.40 -16.55
N GLU A 33 6.03 4.60 -16.96
CA GLU A 33 6.82 4.82 -18.19
C GLU A 33 8.22 4.22 -18.13
N ASN A 34 8.76 4.00 -16.92
CA ASN A 34 10.06 3.36 -16.75
C ASN A 34 9.95 1.83 -16.63
N VAL A 35 8.73 1.30 -16.53
CA VAL A 35 8.51 -0.15 -16.47
C VAL A 35 8.50 -0.70 -17.88
N GLN A 36 9.23 -1.80 -18.10
CA GLN A 36 9.27 -2.46 -19.40
C GLN A 36 7.86 -2.87 -19.84
N GLU A 37 7.59 -2.73 -21.14
CA GLU A 37 6.24 -2.90 -21.69
C GLU A 37 5.60 -4.25 -21.35
N HIS A 38 6.36 -5.34 -21.42
CA HIS A 38 5.84 -6.67 -21.09
C HIS A 38 5.44 -6.82 -19.63
N ILE A 39 6.04 -6.05 -18.73
CA ILE A 39 5.68 -6.00 -17.30
C ILE A 39 4.44 -5.13 -17.10
N ARG A 40 4.37 -3.98 -17.80
CA ARG A 40 3.19 -3.10 -17.77
C ARG A 40 1.94 -3.79 -18.29
N ALA A 41 2.09 -4.66 -19.29
CA ALA A 41 1.00 -5.42 -19.88
C ALA A 41 0.38 -6.39 -18.87
N ASP A 42 1.14 -6.82 -17.86
CA ASP A 42 0.63 -7.66 -16.77
C ASP A 42 0.59 -6.87 -15.47
N SER A 43 -0.45 -6.05 -15.34
CA SER A 43 -0.64 -5.19 -14.16
C SER A 43 -0.75 -5.97 -12.84
N ASN A 44 -1.21 -7.22 -12.90
CA ASN A 44 -1.35 -8.07 -11.72
C ASN A 44 0.00 -8.50 -11.17
N LYS A 45 0.92 -8.88 -12.04
CA LYS A 45 2.28 -9.24 -11.63
C LYS A 45 3.01 -8.04 -11.03
N LEU A 46 2.86 -6.86 -11.64
CA LEU A 46 3.44 -5.63 -11.10
C LEU A 46 2.85 -5.32 -9.73
N TYR A 47 1.53 -5.40 -9.59
CA TYR A 47 0.84 -5.17 -8.32
C TYR A 47 1.32 -6.15 -7.23
N ASN A 48 1.35 -7.45 -7.54
CA ASN A 48 1.82 -8.46 -6.60
C ASN A 48 3.27 -8.21 -6.16
N TYR A 49 4.12 -7.84 -7.09
CA TYR A 49 5.51 -7.50 -6.81
C TYR A 49 5.61 -6.29 -5.89
N MET A 50 4.86 -5.22 -6.16
CA MET A 50 4.86 -4.01 -5.33
C MET A 50 4.37 -4.31 -3.91
N ILE A 51 3.29 -5.06 -3.76
CA ILE A 51 2.77 -5.47 -2.44
C ILE A 51 3.81 -6.27 -1.68
N SER A 52 4.44 -7.23 -2.32
CA SER A 52 5.50 -8.04 -1.71
C SER A 52 6.67 -7.16 -1.23
N LYS A 53 7.15 -6.27 -2.08
CA LYS A 53 8.25 -5.36 -1.74
C LYS A 53 7.90 -4.41 -0.60
N LEU A 54 6.65 -3.99 -0.52
CA LEU A 54 6.20 -3.07 0.51
C LEU A 54 5.98 -3.76 1.85
N LEU A 55 5.34 -4.92 1.86
CA LEU A 55 4.75 -5.49 3.08
C LEU A 55 5.45 -6.74 3.60
N LEU A 56 6.20 -7.47 2.78
CA LEU A 56 6.68 -8.80 3.16
C LEU A 56 7.57 -8.79 4.41
N ASN A 57 8.49 -7.84 4.49
CA ASN A 57 9.39 -7.71 5.64
C ASN A 57 8.62 -7.39 6.93
N GLU A 58 7.58 -6.58 6.83
CA GLU A 58 6.75 -6.25 7.99
C GLU A 58 5.90 -7.45 8.41
N MET A 59 5.29 -8.13 7.47
CA MET A 59 4.49 -9.34 7.73
C MET A 59 5.31 -10.43 8.42
N ALA A 60 6.57 -10.59 8.03
CA ALA A 60 7.46 -11.62 8.56
C ALA A 60 7.79 -11.46 10.06
N LYS A 61 7.50 -10.30 10.63
CA LYS A 61 7.74 -10.01 12.06
C LYS A 61 6.69 -10.61 12.99
N TYR A 62 5.57 -11.09 12.44
CA TYR A 62 4.42 -11.54 13.23
C TYR A 62 4.13 -13.01 12.94
N ASP A 63 3.55 -13.69 13.91
CA ASP A 63 3.13 -15.10 13.75
C ASP A 63 1.91 -15.23 12.85
N GLU A 64 1.05 -14.23 12.87
CA GLU A 64 -0.18 -14.21 12.08
C GLU A 64 -0.46 -12.78 11.63
N VAL A 65 -0.84 -12.63 10.36
CA VAL A 65 -1.15 -11.33 9.75
C VAL A 65 -2.47 -11.47 8.98
N THR A 66 -3.34 -10.49 9.13
CA THR A 66 -4.53 -10.35 8.29
C THR A 66 -4.30 -9.24 7.28
N PHE A 67 -4.32 -9.58 6.00
CA PHE A 67 -4.18 -8.66 4.89
C PHE A 67 -5.55 -8.35 4.30
N ILE A 68 -5.91 -7.07 4.32
CA ILE A 68 -7.24 -6.60 3.90
C ILE A 68 -7.07 -5.64 2.71
N PRO A 69 -7.01 -6.14 1.47
CA PRO A 69 -6.94 -5.28 0.29
C PRO A 69 -8.32 -4.86 -0.19
N ASP A 70 -8.37 -3.76 -0.95
CA ASP A 70 -9.55 -3.41 -1.71
C ASP A 70 -9.64 -4.30 -2.97
N PRO A 71 -10.72 -5.10 -3.13
CA PRO A 71 -10.85 -6.00 -4.28
C PRO A 71 -10.93 -5.28 -5.62
N ARG A 72 -11.27 -3.98 -5.65
CA ARG A 72 -11.31 -3.20 -6.89
C ARG A 72 -9.95 -2.98 -7.51
N THR A 73 -8.87 -3.08 -6.73
CA THR A 73 -7.49 -2.99 -7.24
C THR A 73 -7.04 -4.31 -7.85
N ILE A 74 -7.74 -5.38 -7.57
CA ILE A 74 -7.41 -6.73 -8.04
C ILE A 74 -8.33 -7.10 -9.20
N LYS A 75 -8.03 -6.63 -10.39
CA LYS A 75 -8.75 -6.98 -11.62
C LYS A 75 -8.32 -8.37 -12.08
N VAL A 76 -8.79 -9.44 -11.42
CA VAL A 76 -8.16 -10.71 -11.64
C VAL A 76 -9.10 -11.85 -11.89
N LYS A 77 -8.81 -12.57 -12.98
CA LYS A 77 -9.26 -13.95 -13.17
C LYS A 77 -8.67 -14.93 -12.14
N SER A 78 -7.57 -14.55 -11.47
CA SER A 78 -6.89 -15.34 -10.44
C SER A 78 -6.81 -14.55 -9.13
N GLY A 79 -7.97 -14.26 -8.51
CA GLY A 79 -8.03 -13.53 -7.24
C GLY A 79 -7.25 -14.19 -6.10
N ASN A 80 -6.91 -15.48 -6.26
CA ASN A 80 -6.16 -16.26 -5.28
C ASN A 80 -4.64 -16.21 -5.47
N SER A 81 -4.13 -15.59 -6.56
CA SER A 81 -2.69 -15.60 -6.84
C SER A 81 -1.89 -14.75 -5.86
N LEU A 82 -2.45 -13.63 -5.38
CA LEU A 82 -1.74 -12.75 -4.44
C LEU A 82 -1.55 -13.38 -3.07
N PRO A 83 -2.58 -13.95 -2.39
CA PRO A 83 -2.37 -14.59 -1.10
C PRO A 83 -1.42 -15.79 -1.18
N ASP A 84 -1.52 -16.60 -2.22
CA ASP A 84 -0.62 -17.73 -2.42
C ASP A 84 0.82 -17.25 -2.66
N TYR A 85 0.99 -16.21 -3.45
CA TYR A 85 2.29 -15.60 -3.71
C TYR A 85 2.92 -15.09 -2.42
N LEU A 86 2.20 -14.32 -1.62
CA LEU A 86 2.69 -13.77 -0.36
C LEU A 86 3.00 -14.87 0.66
N GLN A 87 2.13 -15.87 0.80
CA GLN A 87 2.36 -16.98 1.73
C GLN A 87 3.60 -17.78 1.32
N THR A 88 3.79 -18.03 0.04
CA THR A 88 4.97 -18.72 -0.49
C THR A 88 6.23 -17.92 -0.21
N GLN A 89 6.20 -16.61 -0.43
CA GLN A 89 7.32 -15.72 -0.13
C GLN A 89 7.68 -15.72 1.36
N LEU A 90 6.68 -15.72 2.24
CA LEU A 90 6.91 -15.78 3.68
C LEU A 90 7.59 -17.09 4.07
N TRP A 91 7.09 -18.21 3.59
CA TRP A 91 7.64 -19.51 3.96
C TRP A 91 9.01 -19.79 3.37
N PHE A 92 9.22 -19.50 2.09
CA PHE A 92 10.42 -19.92 1.37
C PHE A 92 11.48 -18.82 1.26
N GLU A 93 11.10 -17.58 1.01
CA GLU A 93 12.08 -16.49 0.91
C GLU A 93 12.46 -15.93 2.28
N LYS A 94 11.49 -15.74 3.17
CA LYS A 94 11.73 -15.24 4.52
C LYS A 94 12.00 -16.34 5.53
N GLN A 95 11.66 -17.57 5.21
CA GLN A 95 11.87 -18.74 6.07
C GLN A 95 11.19 -18.56 7.45
N VAL A 96 10.01 -17.99 7.47
CA VAL A 96 9.20 -17.79 8.66
C VAL A 96 7.93 -18.63 8.59
N THR A 97 7.27 -18.84 9.73
CA THR A 97 6.05 -19.62 9.84
C THR A 97 4.78 -18.76 9.86
N THR A 98 4.91 -17.48 9.54
CA THR A 98 3.81 -16.52 9.55
C THR A 98 2.61 -17.04 8.76
N LYS A 99 1.45 -17.05 9.40
CA LYS A 99 0.19 -17.39 8.76
C LYS A 99 -0.45 -16.12 8.19
N LEU A 100 -0.74 -16.14 6.90
CA LEU A 100 -1.41 -15.04 6.21
C LEU A 100 -2.90 -15.34 6.09
N ASN A 101 -3.72 -14.45 6.64
CA ASN A 101 -5.16 -14.42 6.41
C ASN A 101 -5.47 -13.35 5.36
N TYR A 102 -6.26 -13.69 4.37
CA TYR A 102 -6.59 -12.79 3.26
C TYR A 102 -8.09 -12.51 3.29
N GLN A 103 -8.44 -11.23 3.48
CA GLN A 103 -9.83 -10.79 3.63
C GLN A 103 -10.09 -9.55 2.77
N PRO A 104 -10.30 -9.70 1.45
CA PRO A 104 -10.64 -8.54 0.62
C PRO A 104 -11.99 -7.97 1.05
N ILE A 105 -12.02 -6.66 1.28
CA ILE A 105 -13.21 -5.92 1.69
C ILE A 105 -13.32 -4.70 0.80
N SER A 106 -14.52 -4.38 0.32
CA SER A 106 -14.76 -3.18 -0.47
C SER A 106 -14.53 -1.92 0.38
N SER A 107 -13.91 -0.89 -0.20
CA SER A 107 -13.56 0.34 0.49
C SER A 107 -14.80 1.09 1.03
N ASP A 108 -15.95 0.94 0.42
CA ASP A 108 -17.21 1.51 0.92
C ASP A 108 -17.68 0.86 2.23
N GLN A 109 -17.14 -0.30 2.58
CA GLN A 109 -17.44 -1.04 3.81
C GLN A 109 -16.32 -0.97 4.86
N SER A 110 -15.23 -0.24 4.59
CA SER A 110 -14.08 -0.19 5.49
C SER A 110 -13.51 1.22 5.58
N LEU A 111 -13.57 1.82 6.77
CA LEU A 111 -12.95 3.11 7.04
C LEU A 111 -11.43 3.06 6.89
N ASN A 112 -10.80 1.94 7.23
CA ASN A 112 -9.36 1.76 7.07
C ASN A 112 -8.95 1.80 5.60
N LEU A 113 -9.73 1.18 4.72
CA LEU A 113 -9.47 1.22 3.28
C LEU A 113 -9.73 2.60 2.69
N GLN A 114 -10.76 3.31 3.16
CA GLN A 114 -11.02 4.69 2.77
C GLN A 114 -9.85 5.59 3.19
N PHE A 115 -9.34 5.39 4.39
CA PHE A 115 -8.17 6.11 4.89
C PHE A 115 -6.95 5.86 4.01
N ALA A 116 -6.70 4.62 3.66
CA ALA A 116 -5.58 4.25 2.77
C ALA A 116 -5.72 4.88 1.38
N ASP A 117 -6.94 4.92 0.83
CA ASP A 117 -7.20 5.59 -0.45
C ASP A 117 -6.90 7.10 -0.39
N MET A 118 -7.29 7.76 0.68
CA MET A 118 -7.02 9.19 0.88
C MET A 118 -5.52 9.44 1.02
N LEU A 119 -4.83 8.59 1.76
CA LEU A 119 -3.37 8.66 1.92
C LEU A 119 -2.67 8.47 0.58
N SER A 120 -3.12 7.48 -0.20
CA SER A 120 -2.62 7.22 -1.55
C SER A 120 -2.80 8.44 -2.46
N GLY A 121 -3.96 9.10 -2.38
CA GLY A 121 -4.23 10.32 -3.14
C GLY A 121 -3.27 11.47 -2.82
N CYS A 122 -2.89 11.62 -1.55
CA CYS A 122 -1.91 12.63 -1.14
C CYS A 122 -0.52 12.34 -1.74
N ILE A 123 -0.12 11.07 -1.77
CA ILE A 123 1.15 10.65 -2.37
C ILE A 123 1.11 10.85 -3.89
N GLN A 124 0.02 10.47 -4.54
CA GLN A 124 -0.16 10.61 -5.98
C GLN A 124 -0.07 12.08 -6.42
N SER A 125 -0.71 12.98 -5.69
CA SER A 125 -0.66 14.42 -5.98
C SER A 125 0.77 14.97 -5.96
N HIS A 126 1.61 14.49 -5.04
CA HIS A 126 3.01 14.88 -4.99
C HIS A 126 3.77 14.45 -6.25
N PHE A 127 3.57 13.22 -6.72
CA PHE A 127 4.34 12.66 -7.83
C PHE A 127 3.80 13.04 -9.21
N GLU A 128 2.47 13.21 -9.35
CA GLU A 128 1.84 13.51 -10.64
C GLU A 128 1.59 15.00 -10.85
N ASP A 129 1.02 15.67 -9.84
CA ASP A 129 0.52 17.04 -9.96
C ASP A 129 1.50 18.09 -9.43
N THR A 130 2.65 17.67 -8.93
CA THR A 130 3.64 18.51 -8.25
C THR A 130 3.08 19.31 -7.06
N ASN A 131 1.89 18.97 -6.58
CA ASN A 131 1.31 19.54 -5.37
C ASN A 131 1.75 18.74 -4.16
N SER A 132 2.75 19.26 -3.45
CA SER A 132 3.41 18.56 -2.36
C SER A 132 2.96 18.99 -0.97
N ILE A 133 1.94 19.82 -0.84
CA ILE A 133 1.49 20.35 0.46
C ILE A 133 1.16 19.19 1.41
N ASN A 134 0.31 18.27 0.98
CA ASN A 134 -0.12 17.13 1.80
C ASN A 134 1.01 16.14 2.03
N PHE A 135 1.81 15.86 1.00
CA PHE A 135 2.98 15.01 1.12
C PHE A 135 3.96 15.56 2.15
N ASN A 136 4.23 16.88 2.12
CA ASN A 136 5.14 17.51 3.07
C ASN A 136 4.64 17.45 4.51
N LEU A 137 3.33 17.46 4.73
CA LEU A 137 2.75 17.27 6.05
C LEU A 137 2.93 15.82 6.56
N LEU A 138 2.96 14.85 5.67
CA LEU A 138 2.96 13.42 6.01
C LEU A 138 4.32 12.74 5.87
N LYS A 139 5.26 13.32 5.13
CA LYS A 139 6.52 12.66 4.76
C LYS A 139 7.32 12.11 5.94
N ASP A 140 7.26 12.75 7.09
CA ASP A 140 8.02 12.34 8.27
C ASP A 140 7.36 11.15 9.00
N CYS A 141 6.09 10.87 8.72
CA CYS A 141 5.37 9.73 9.32
C CYS A 141 5.05 8.62 8.32
N ILE A 142 5.45 8.75 7.06
CA ILE A 142 5.26 7.73 6.03
C ILE A 142 6.62 7.14 5.63
N SER A 143 6.71 5.81 5.63
CA SER A 143 7.78 5.10 4.94
C SER A 143 7.38 4.97 3.47
N TYR A 144 8.04 5.71 2.59
CA TYR A 144 7.73 5.64 1.17
C TYR A 144 8.93 5.09 0.39
N LYS A 145 8.61 4.35 -0.65
CA LYS A 145 9.59 3.78 -1.58
C LYS A 145 9.18 4.14 -3.01
N VAL A 146 10.17 4.49 -3.81
CA VAL A 146 9.98 4.70 -5.24
C VAL A 146 10.77 3.62 -5.96
N LEU A 147 10.08 2.88 -6.83
CA LEU A 147 10.73 1.86 -7.64
C LEU A 147 11.23 2.47 -8.93
N PHE A 148 12.49 2.23 -9.21
CA PHE A 148 13.15 2.57 -10.47
C PHE A 148 13.46 1.28 -11.22
N PHE A 149 13.03 1.23 -12.47
CA PHE A 149 13.29 0.12 -13.36
C PHE A 149 14.24 0.50 -14.48
#